data_690bb066d11326a127e742793e81c4c2
#
_entry.id   690bb066d11326a127e742793e81c4c2
#
_cell.length_a   1.000
_cell.length_b   1.000
_cell.length_c   1.000
_cell.angle_alpha   90.00
_cell.angle_beta   90.00
_cell.angle_gamma   90.00
#
_symmetry.space_group_name_H-M   'P 1'
#
loop_
_entity.id
_entity.type
_entity.pdbx_description
1 polymer ?
#
loop_
_entity_poly.entity_id
_entity_poly.type
_entity_poly.pdbx_seq_one_letter_code
_entity_poly.pdbx_strand_id
1 'polypeptide(L)'
;MGFLFLTNFSTNKEKFIMTTLTLSPNQVKERLRVSLKADIPCFIMGSPSTAKSHTVRTICEEEGLYMIDVRLSQLMPYDLCGMPKVMEMTNANGESGAFSTYIPFDTFPLEGCEIPQGYKGFCIFFDEANQADKYVQGALYRIVLDRMVHTYKLHPETRIVLAGNKLSDNAVATKMSSALKSRMTWINVEINKKEFLQFVEDGVVRGEWDPRVAAFLNFRPELINNFDPKKEVETYACGRTWEFLSKELQAGLLDLGQDIYIPAIAGTIGESAAAEFNGFLQIMNSLPSLAQIEKDPLKAPLPVENGAKYALGAFLADKVNKLNVDAVVDYLERIDEKDLMVLAYRMILGRYPQLATNKKVLNSLGAIRHKLNNQP
;
A
#
# COMPACT_ATOMS: atom_id res chain seq x y z
N MET A 1 9.54 -45.81 35.08
CA MET A 1 10.05 -45.63 33.69
C MET A 1 8.99 -44.93 32.87
N GLY A 2 9.13 -43.67 32.49
CA GLY A 2 8.13 -42.99 31.68
C GLY A 2 7.90 -41.52 32.04
N PHE A 3 8.94 -40.67 32.01
CA PHE A 3 8.75 -39.23 32.00
C PHE A 3 10.03 -38.59 31.40
N LEU A 4 10.13 -38.57 30.09
CA LEU A 4 11.18 -37.82 29.40
C LEU A 4 10.84 -37.81 27.90
N PHE A 5 9.84 -36.98 27.49
CA PHE A 5 9.66 -36.54 26.10
C PHE A 5 8.62 -35.42 26.01
N LEU A 6 8.80 -34.30 26.73
CA LEU A 6 7.91 -33.13 26.57
C LEU A 6 8.63 -31.77 26.76
N THR A 7 9.90 -31.63 26.44
CA THR A 7 10.59 -30.34 26.66
C THR A 7 11.10 -29.64 25.40
N ASN A 8 10.91 -30.15 24.19
CA ASN A 8 11.40 -29.50 22.97
C ASN A 8 10.32 -29.03 21.96
N PHE A 9 9.02 -29.06 22.33
CA PHE A 9 7.96 -28.61 21.46
C PHE A 9 7.45 -27.18 21.73
N SER A 10 7.84 -26.58 22.87
CA SER A 10 7.28 -25.28 23.30
C SER A 10 7.84 -24.09 22.52
N THR A 11 9.15 -24.03 22.28
CA THR A 11 9.79 -22.87 21.66
C THR A 11 9.50 -22.70 20.17
N ASN A 12 9.32 -23.81 19.43
CA ASN A 12 8.96 -23.72 18.01
C ASN A 12 7.49 -23.43 17.78
N LYS A 13 6.59 -23.90 18.67
CA LYS A 13 5.16 -23.58 18.58
C LYS A 13 4.88 -22.11 18.92
N GLU A 14 5.52 -21.56 19.94
CA GLU A 14 5.33 -20.14 20.28
C GLU A 14 5.91 -19.21 19.21
N LYS A 15 7.07 -19.53 18.63
CA LYS A 15 7.62 -18.80 17.48
C LYS A 15 6.72 -18.90 16.24
N PHE A 16 6.15 -20.08 15.97
CA PHE A 16 5.25 -20.27 14.84
C PHE A 16 3.92 -19.51 15.05
N ILE A 17 3.38 -19.51 16.28
CA ILE A 17 2.14 -18.79 16.61
C ILE A 17 2.37 -17.26 16.54
N MET A 18 3.49 -16.74 17.00
CA MET A 18 3.79 -15.30 16.94
C MET A 18 4.05 -14.79 15.52
N THR A 19 4.64 -15.59 14.64
CA THR A 19 4.87 -15.23 13.23
C THR A 19 3.60 -15.31 12.37
N THR A 20 2.54 -15.99 12.83
CA THR A 20 1.27 -16.14 12.10
C THR A 20 0.18 -15.14 12.51
N LEU A 21 0.45 -14.24 13.46
CA LEU A 21 -0.55 -13.26 13.93
C LEU A 21 -0.67 -12.02 13.04
N THR A 22 0.31 -11.77 12.17
CA THR A 22 0.33 -10.64 11.24
C THR A 22 0.47 -11.13 9.80
N LEU A 23 -0.20 -10.45 8.89
CA LEU A 23 -0.17 -10.73 7.46
C LEU A 23 0.45 -9.56 6.70
N SER A 24 1.14 -9.85 5.60
CA SER A 24 1.56 -8.84 4.65
C SER A 24 0.36 -8.33 3.82
N PRO A 25 0.45 -7.16 3.16
CA PRO A 25 -0.63 -6.64 2.32
C PRO A 25 -1.14 -7.65 1.27
N ASN A 26 -0.26 -8.40 0.62
CA ASN A 26 -0.64 -9.43 -0.34
C ASN A 26 -1.37 -10.61 0.33
N GLN A 27 -0.91 -11.04 1.49
CA GLN A 27 -1.59 -12.07 2.26
C GLN A 27 -2.96 -11.61 2.79
N VAL A 28 -3.08 -10.32 3.19
CA VAL A 28 -4.37 -9.72 3.56
C VAL A 28 -5.33 -9.75 2.38
N LYS A 29 -4.87 -9.43 1.17
CA LYS A 29 -5.69 -9.49 -0.04
C LYS A 29 -6.26 -10.90 -0.27
N GLU A 30 -5.44 -11.93 -0.20
CA GLU A 30 -5.89 -13.32 -0.33
C GLU A 30 -6.88 -13.72 0.78
N ARG A 31 -6.62 -13.30 2.01
CA ARG A 31 -7.52 -13.56 3.14
C ARG A 31 -8.86 -12.85 2.98
N LEU A 32 -8.87 -11.60 2.51
CA LEU A 32 -10.07 -10.83 2.23
C LEU A 32 -10.92 -11.50 1.14
N ARG A 33 -10.30 -11.99 0.06
CA ARG A 33 -11.00 -12.69 -1.02
C ARG A 33 -11.87 -13.83 -0.48
N VAL A 34 -11.34 -14.62 0.42
CA VAL A 34 -12.10 -15.73 1.07
C VAL A 34 -13.25 -15.18 1.91
N SER A 35 -13.02 -14.11 2.68
CA SER A 35 -14.05 -13.54 3.56
C SER A 35 -15.17 -12.87 2.77
N LEU A 36 -14.83 -12.14 1.69
CA LEU A 36 -15.82 -11.51 0.81
C LEU A 36 -16.71 -12.55 0.12
N LYS A 37 -16.13 -13.68 -0.32
CA LYS A 37 -16.90 -14.81 -0.89
C LYS A 37 -17.80 -15.49 0.12
N ALA A 38 -17.37 -15.57 1.38
CA ALA A 38 -18.15 -16.15 2.47
C ALA A 38 -19.16 -15.17 3.11
N ASP A 39 -19.19 -13.92 2.63
CA ASP A 39 -19.98 -12.82 3.19
C ASP A 39 -19.74 -12.57 4.68
N ILE A 40 -18.49 -12.71 5.11
CA ILE A 40 -18.08 -12.49 6.50
C ILE A 40 -17.42 -11.11 6.62
N PRO A 41 -17.94 -10.20 7.48
CA PRO A 41 -17.29 -8.92 7.73
C PRO A 41 -15.88 -9.07 8.26
N CYS A 42 -14.96 -8.23 7.79
CA CYS A 42 -13.56 -8.25 8.20
C CYS A 42 -13.13 -6.91 8.79
N PHE A 43 -12.29 -6.97 9.81
CA PHE A 43 -11.61 -5.80 10.37
C PHE A 43 -10.10 -5.91 10.14
N ILE A 44 -9.55 -4.97 9.39
CA ILE A 44 -8.11 -4.88 9.12
C ILE A 44 -7.49 -3.90 10.11
N MET A 45 -6.62 -4.40 10.98
CA MET A 45 -5.89 -3.60 11.95
C MET A 45 -4.42 -3.48 11.55
N GLY A 46 -3.89 -2.26 11.49
CA GLY A 46 -2.48 -2.01 11.19
C GLY A 46 -2.11 -0.57 11.44
N SER A 47 -0.82 -0.31 11.60
CA SER A 47 -0.29 1.04 11.77
C SER A 47 -0.61 1.94 10.56
N PRO A 48 -0.51 3.26 10.68
CA PRO A 48 -0.65 4.15 9.54
C PRO A 48 0.24 3.73 8.36
N SER A 49 -0.22 3.96 7.15
CA SER A 49 0.53 3.65 5.91
C SER A 49 0.89 2.16 5.69
N THR A 50 0.17 1.21 6.30
CA THR A 50 0.30 -0.24 6.03
C THR A 50 -0.53 -0.71 4.84
N ALA A 51 -0.89 0.18 3.93
CA ALA A 51 -1.65 -0.08 2.69
C ALA A 51 -3.07 -0.64 2.88
N LYS A 52 -3.72 -0.48 4.05
CA LYS A 52 -5.07 -1.01 4.34
C LYS A 52 -6.09 -0.65 3.27
N SER A 53 -6.31 0.64 3.06
CA SER A 53 -7.32 1.16 2.11
C SER A 53 -6.96 0.81 0.65
N HIS A 54 -5.66 0.81 0.31
CA HIS A 54 -5.18 0.38 -1.01
C HIS A 54 -5.48 -1.11 -1.25
N THR A 55 -5.21 -1.97 -0.28
CA THR A 55 -5.48 -3.42 -0.37
C THR A 55 -6.97 -3.70 -0.59
N VAL A 56 -7.85 -2.97 0.14
CA VAL A 56 -9.31 -3.12 -0.04
C VAL A 56 -9.74 -2.66 -1.42
N ARG A 57 -9.23 -1.53 -1.90
CA ARG A 57 -9.53 -1.01 -3.25
C ARG A 57 -9.13 -2.00 -4.33
N THR A 58 -7.89 -2.51 -4.26
CA THR A 58 -7.38 -3.49 -5.23
C THR A 58 -8.23 -4.76 -5.26
N ILE A 59 -8.61 -5.32 -4.11
CA ILE A 59 -9.44 -6.53 -4.09
C ILE A 59 -10.86 -6.26 -4.60
N CYS A 60 -11.44 -5.09 -4.34
CA CYS A 60 -12.74 -4.71 -4.89
C CYS A 60 -12.69 -4.62 -6.43
N GLU A 61 -11.64 -4.05 -6.99
CA GLU A 61 -11.43 -3.99 -8.44
C GLU A 61 -11.28 -5.40 -9.04
N GLU A 62 -10.46 -6.27 -8.43
CA GLU A 62 -10.26 -7.65 -8.88
C GLU A 62 -11.53 -8.51 -8.80
N GLU A 63 -12.36 -8.34 -7.77
CA GLU A 63 -13.61 -9.10 -7.58
C GLU A 63 -14.81 -8.44 -8.28
N GLY A 64 -14.64 -7.25 -8.87
CA GLY A 64 -15.70 -6.50 -9.56
C GLY A 64 -16.75 -5.96 -8.59
N LEU A 65 -16.33 -5.44 -7.43
CA LEU A 65 -17.21 -4.84 -6.43
C LEU A 65 -17.10 -3.31 -6.49
N TYR A 66 -18.24 -2.63 -6.50
CA TYR A 66 -18.29 -1.17 -6.37
C TYR A 66 -17.96 -0.78 -4.93
N MET A 67 -16.81 -0.14 -4.73
CA MET A 67 -16.34 0.25 -3.39
C MET A 67 -16.97 1.57 -2.96
N ILE A 68 -17.60 1.54 -1.78
CA ILE A 68 -18.13 2.72 -1.08
C ILE A 68 -17.22 2.98 0.10
N ASP A 69 -16.40 4.03 0.02
CA ASP A 69 -15.42 4.41 1.05
C ASP A 69 -16.07 5.37 2.05
N VAL A 70 -16.18 4.91 3.31
CA VAL A 70 -16.85 5.63 4.40
C VAL A 70 -15.88 5.81 5.56
N ARG A 71 -15.51 7.06 5.86
CA ARG A 71 -14.60 7.40 6.98
C ARG A 71 -15.39 7.67 8.23
N LEU A 72 -15.42 6.69 9.12
CA LEU A 72 -16.25 6.73 10.32
C LEU A 72 -15.84 7.79 11.35
N SER A 73 -14.58 8.20 11.36
CA SER A 73 -14.10 9.28 12.25
C SER A 73 -14.69 10.66 11.93
N GLN A 74 -15.24 10.83 10.72
CA GLN A 74 -15.79 12.09 10.23
C GLN A 74 -17.32 12.13 10.31
N LEU A 75 -17.98 11.03 10.76
CA LEU A 75 -19.41 10.89 10.75
C LEU A 75 -20.03 11.13 12.11
N MET A 76 -21.29 11.53 12.07
CA MET A 76 -22.20 11.55 13.21
C MET A 76 -23.14 10.33 13.16
N PRO A 77 -23.76 9.94 14.27
CA PRO A 77 -24.63 8.76 14.31
C PRO A 77 -25.79 8.79 13.30
N TYR A 78 -26.33 9.97 12.99
CA TYR A 78 -27.43 10.12 12.04
C TYR A 78 -26.97 9.86 10.59
N ASP A 79 -25.68 10.04 10.26
CA ASP A 79 -25.15 9.71 8.94
C ASP A 79 -25.26 8.20 8.65
N LEU A 80 -25.22 7.37 9.70
CA LEU A 80 -25.39 5.93 9.63
C LEU A 80 -26.83 5.44 9.81
N CYS A 81 -27.67 6.22 10.51
CA CYS A 81 -29.06 5.85 10.80
C CYS A 81 -30.08 6.51 9.86
N GLY A 82 -29.69 7.60 9.21
CA GLY A 82 -30.60 8.45 8.42
C GLY A 82 -31.20 9.58 9.26
N MET A 83 -31.92 10.46 8.58
CA MET A 83 -32.57 11.63 9.16
C MET A 83 -34.02 11.32 9.57
N PRO A 84 -34.48 11.77 10.75
CA PRO A 84 -35.86 11.64 11.14
C PRO A 84 -36.77 12.50 10.24
N LYS A 85 -37.87 11.91 9.77
CA LYS A 85 -38.91 12.59 9.00
C LYS A 85 -40.27 12.23 9.56
N VAL A 86 -41.12 13.23 9.68
CA VAL A 86 -42.52 13.03 10.01
C VAL A 86 -43.30 12.74 8.72
N MET A 87 -44.01 11.65 8.70
CA MET A 87 -44.88 11.24 7.60
C MET A 87 -46.30 11.00 8.12
N GLU A 88 -47.29 11.36 7.32
CA GLU A 88 -48.67 10.94 7.57
C GLU A 88 -48.81 9.50 7.07
N MET A 89 -49.27 8.64 7.96
CA MET A 89 -49.55 7.24 7.62
C MET A 89 -50.94 6.89 8.07
N THR A 90 -51.63 6.10 7.26
CA THR A 90 -52.96 5.55 7.62
C THR A 90 -52.72 4.08 8.02
N ASN A 91 -53.21 3.75 9.25
CA ASN A 91 -53.10 2.38 9.76
C ASN A 91 -54.10 1.45 9.02
N ALA A 92 -54.00 0.14 9.33
CA ALA A 92 -54.87 -0.86 8.73
C ALA A 92 -56.37 -0.64 9.07
N ASN A 93 -56.69 0.15 10.06
CA ASN A 93 -58.04 0.50 10.50
C ASN A 93 -58.59 1.78 9.84
N GLY A 94 -57.81 2.41 8.96
CA GLY A 94 -58.23 3.65 8.27
C GLY A 94 -57.95 4.93 9.07
N GLU A 95 -57.30 4.87 10.23
CA GLU A 95 -56.93 6.02 11.03
C GLU A 95 -55.63 6.65 10.52
N SER A 96 -55.67 7.92 10.19
CA SER A 96 -54.50 8.69 9.79
C SER A 96 -53.83 9.37 10.95
N GLY A 97 -52.52 9.29 11.06
CA GLY A 97 -51.72 9.93 12.10
C GLY A 97 -50.30 10.27 11.62
N ALA A 98 -49.69 11.19 12.34
CA ALA A 98 -48.28 11.56 12.09
C ALA A 98 -47.34 10.58 12.78
N PHE A 99 -46.45 9.95 11.99
CA PHE A 99 -45.45 9.02 12.48
C PHE A 99 -44.06 9.53 12.13
N SER A 100 -43.12 9.36 13.06
CA SER A 100 -41.70 9.60 12.76
C SER A 100 -41.07 8.36 12.18
N THR A 101 -40.42 8.52 11.04
CA THR A 101 -39.57 7.49 10.42
C THR A 101 -38.18 8.06 10.16
N TYR A 102 -37.21 7.20 9.91
CA TYR A 102 -35.87 7.60 9.47
C TYR A 102 -35.71 7.32 7.99
N ILE A 103 -35.19 8.31 7.26
CA ILE A 103 -34.84 8.16 5.84
C ILE A 103 -33.34 8.05 5.74
N PRO A 104 -32.78 6.91 5.25
CA PRO A 104 -31.35 6.75 5.07
C PRO A 104 -30.82 7.67 3.98
N PHE A 105 -29.54 8.03 4.10
CA PHE A 105 -28.84 8.72 3.01
C PHE A 105 -28.57 7.76 1.87
N ASP A 106 -28.36 8.30 0.67
CA ASP A 106 -28.03 7.58 -0.57
C ASP A 106 -26.63 6.94 -0.58
N THR A 107 -25.85 7.18 0.48
CA THR A 107 -24.51 6.59 0.66
C THR A 107 -24.54 5.06 0.71
N PHE A 108 -25.62 4.47 1.23
CA PHE A 108 -25.70 3.02 1.40
C PHE A 108 -26.49 2.33 0.30
N PRO A 109 -25.97 1.21 -0.25
CA PRO A 109 -26.70 0.41 -1.22
C PRO A 109 -27.83 -0.36 -0.52
N LEU A 110 -29.04 0.13 -0.63
CA LEU A 110 -30.22 -0.48 -0.02
C LEU A 110 -30.83 -1.56 -0.93
N GLU A 111 -31.63 -2.45 -0.36
CA GLU A 111 -32.38 -3.45 -1.09
C GLU A 111 -33.26 -2.78 -2.16
N GLY A 112 -33.15 -3.22 -3.41
CA GLY A 112 -33.83 -2.64 -4.57
C GLY A 112 -33.04 -1.58 -5.33
N CYS A 113 -31.86 -1.14 -4.87
CA CYS A 113 -30.99 -0.30 -5.69
C CYS A 113 -30.33 -1.11 -6.82
N GLU A 114 -30.00 -0.45 -7.91
CA GLU A 114 -29.30 -1.08 -9.03
C GLU A 114 -27.79 -1.15 -8.77
N ILE A 115 -27.20 -2.28 -9.15
CA ILE A 115 -25.73 -2.41 -9.12
C ILE A 115 -25.16 -1.60 -10.29
N PRO A 116 -24.15 -0.72 -10.06
CA PRO A 116 -23.57 0.07 -11.14
C PRO A 116 -23.02 -0.81 -12.27
N GLN A 117 -23.15 -0.32 -13.50
CA GLN A 117 -22.71 -1.06 -14.68
C GLN A 117 -21.25 -1.47 -14.60
N GLY A 118 -20.96 -2.74 -14.88
CA GLY A 118 -19.61 -3.31 -14.82
C GLY A 118 -19.23 -3.94 -13.47
N TYR A 119 -20.09 -3.80 -12.44
CA TYR A 119 -19.86 -4.39 -11.13
C TYR A 119 -20.81 -5.58 -10.87
N LYS A 120 -20.42 -6.43 -9.91
CA LYS A 120 -21.20 -7.62 -9.50
C LYS A 120 -21.89 -7.42 -8.14
N GLY A 121 -21.59 -6.32 -7.45
CA GLY A 121 -22.11 -6.00 -6.13
C GLY A 121 -21.38 -4.82 -5.52
N PHE A 122 -21.52 -4.64 -4.22
CA PHE A 122 -20.97 -3.53 -3.47
C PHE A 122 -19.99 -4.01 -2.41
N CYS A 123 -19.01 -3.17 -2.07
CA CYS A 123 -18.20 -3.30 -0.89
C CYS A 123 -18.24 -1.99 -0.09
N ILE A 124 -18.86 -2.01 1.09
CA ILE A 124 -18.78 -0.87 2.00
C ILE A 124 -17.49 -1.01 2.80
N PHE A 125 -16.59 -0.07 2.60
CA PHE A 125 -15.34 0.02 3.33
C PHE A 125 -15.42 1.11 4.40
N PHE A 126 -15.49 0.69 5.65
CA PHE A 126 -15.49 1.59 6.80
C PHE A 126 -14.06 1.82 7.29
N ASP A 127 -13.44 2.92 6.88
CA ASP A 127 -12.11 3.30 7.34
C ASP A 127 -12.17 4.03 8.68
N GLU A 128 -11.07 3.99 9.43
CA GLU A 128 -10.91 4.62 10.74
C GLU A 128 -11.96 4.19 11.78
N ALA A 129 -12.44 2.94 11.67
CA ALA A 129 -13.58 2.47 12.43
C ALA A 129 -13.40 2.48 13.97
N ASN A 130 -12.17 2.33 14.44
CA ASN A 130 -11.85 2.44 15.86
C ASN A 130 -11.44 3.85 16.32
N GLN A 131 -11.45 4.84 15.41
CA GLN A 131 -11.29 6.25 15.74
C GLN A 131 -12.64 6.97 15.84
N ALA A 132 -13.71 6.34 15.35
CA ALA A 132 -15.05 6.86 15.43
C ALA A 132 -15.53 6.98 16.88
N ASP A 133 -16.41 7.97 17.12
CA ASP A 133 -17.10 8.13 18.40
C ASP A 133 -17.90 6.87 18.77
N LYS A 134 -18.08 6.63 20.08
CA LYS A 134 -18.80 5.46 20.58
C LYS A 134 -20.25 5.37 20.09
N TYR A 135 -20.90 6.51 19.85
CA TYR A 135 -22.26 6.53 19.32
C TYR A 135 -22.29 6.13 17.84
N VAL A 136 -21.29 6.55 17.06
CA VAL A 136 -21.10 6.12 15.66
C VAL A 136 -20.82 4.62 15.61
N GLN A 137 -19.92 4.11 16.47
CA GLN A 137 -19.68 2.67 16.60
C GLN A 137 -20.95 1.90 17.00
N GLY A 138 -21.82 2.49 17.82
CA GLY A 138 -23.13 1.91 18.17
C GLY A 138 -24.07 1.80 16.97
N ALA A 139 -24.15 2.84 16.14
CA ALA A 139 -24.96 2.85 14.92
C ALA A 139 -24.45 1.85 13.88
N LEU A 140 -23.11 1.72 13.75
CA LEU A 140 -22.44 0.76 12.86
C LEU A 140 -22.84 -0.69 13.15
N TYR A 141 -23.16 -1.00 14.39
CA TYR A 141 -23.51 -2.33 14.86
C TYR A 141 -24.54 -3.02 14.00
N ARG A 142 -25.62 -2.31 13.71
CA ARG A 142 -26.75 -2.82 12.95
C ARG A 142 -26.40 -3.06 11.48
N ILE A 143 -25.55 -2.20 10.92
CA ILE A 143 -25.08 -2.32 9.53
C ILE A 143 -24.23 -3.57 9.36
N VAL A 144 -23.28 -3.78 10.28
CA VAL A 144 -22.35 -4.92 10.20
C VAL A 144 -23.03 -6.25 10.49
N LEU A 145 -23.95 -6.27 11.47
CA LEU A 145 -24.60 -7.50 11.96
C LEU A 145 -25.84 -7.89 11.19
N ASP A 146 -26.79 -6.94 11.20
CA ASP A 146 -28.13 -7.19 10.71
C ASP A 146 -28.25 -6.85 9.22
N ARG A 147 -27.18 -6.29 8.63
CA ARG A 147 -27.20 -5.78 7.26
C ARG A 147 -28.30 -4.75 7.03
N MET A 148 -28.49 -3.86 8.00
CA MET A 148 -29.57 -2.87 7.99
C MET A 148 -29.07 -1.48 8.34
N VAL A 149 -29.54 -0.49 7.58
CA VAL A 149 -29.47 0.92 7.90
C VAL A 149 -30.82 1.29 8.52
N HIS A 150 -30.87 1.45 9.83
CA HIS A 150 -32.13 1.60 10.58
C HIS A 150 -33.12 0.42 10.29
N THR A 151 -34.18 0.65 9.53
CA THR A 151 -35.20 -0.35 9.14
C THR A 151 -34.99 -0.87 7.71
N TYR A 152 -34.06 -0.30 6.96
CA TYR A 152 -33.83 -0.61 5.55
C TYR A 152 -32.71 -1.64 5.43
N LYS A 153 -32.96 -2.70 4.68
CA LYS A 153 -31.95 -3.73 4.40
C LYS A 153 -30.95 -3.23 3.37
N LEU A 154 -29.70 -3.63 3.56
CA LEU A 154 -28.69 -3.47 2.51
C LEU A 154 -28.98 -4.41 1.34
N HIS A 155 -28.49 -4.03 0.17
CA HIS A 155 -28.53 -4.88 -1.01
C HIS A 155 -27.85 -6.23 -0.72
N PRO A 156 -28.40 -7.39 -1.14
CA PRO A 156 -27.86 -8.73 -0.83
C PRO A 156 -26.42 -8.92 -1.26
N GLU A 157 -26.01 -8.32 -2.40
CA GLU A 157 -24.63 -8.39 -2.90
C GLU A 157 -23.70 -7.32 -2.27
N THR A 158 -23.97 -6.91 -1.02
CA THR A 158 -23.10 -6.00 -0.28
C THR A 158 -22.13 -6.76 0.58
N ARG A 159 -20.86 -6.44 0.50
CA ARG A 159 -19.79 -6.94 1.37
C ARG A 159 -19.34 -5.83 2.29
N ILE A 160 -18.83 -6.17 3.48
CA ILE A 160 -18.42 -5.19 4.49
C ILE A 160 -17.00 -5.46 4.93
N VAL A 161 -16.14 -4.44 4.81
CA VAL A 161 -14.77 -4.42 5.30
C VAL A 161 -14.58 -3.19 6.17
N LEU A 162 -13.93 -3.38 7.31
CA LEU A 162 -13.58 -2.28 8.22
C LEU A 162 -12.06 -2.19 8.34
N ALA A 163 -11.55 -1.00 8.61
CA ALA A 163 -10.14 -0.79 8.94
C ALA A 163 -9.98 0.13 10.14
N GLY A 164 -8.84 -0.02 10.81
CA GLY A 164 -8.48 0.83 11.93
C GLY A 164 -7.00 0.77 12.27
N ASN A 165 -6.55 1.66 13.15
CA ASN A 165 -5.17 1.74 13.59
C ASN A 165 -4.95 0.96 14.88
N LYS A 166 -3.70 0.53 15.13
CA LYS A 166 -3.33 -0.11 16.40
C LYS A 166 -3.47 0.89 17.55
N LEU A 167 -3.94 0.43 18.71
CA LEU A 167 -4.04 1.26 19.91
C LEU A 167 -2.67 1.76 20.40
N SER A 168 -1.60 1.04 20.05
CA SER A 168 -0.22 1.39 20.38
C SER A 168 0.33 2.58 19.59
N ASP A 169 -0.36 2.99 18.52
CA ASP A 169 0.17 4.00 17.59
C ASP A 169 -0.14 5.45 18.01
N ASN A 170 -0.55 5.67 19.27
CA ASN A 170 -1.01 6.96 19.81
C ASN A 170 -2.06 7.67 18.94
N ALA A 171 -2.64 6.94 17.98
CA ALA A 171 -3.80 7.42 17.24
C ALA A 171 -4.97 7.59 18.23
N VAL A 172 -5.87 8.52 17.94
CA VAL A 172 -7.12 8.68 18.69
C VAL A 172 -8.00 7.44 18.46
N ALA A 173 -7.52 6.29 18.93
CA ALA A 173 -8.20 5.01 18.74
C ALA A 173 -8.90 4.60 20.03
N THR A 174 -10.18 4.28 19.95
CA THR A 174 -10.97 3.77 21.05
C THR A 174 -11.08 2.25 21.01
N LYS A 175 -11.21 1.61 22.18
CA LYS A 175 -11.48 0.17 22.23
C LYS A 175 -12.86 -0.10 21.65
N MET A 176 -12.91 -0.90 20.58
CA MET A 176 -14.19 -1.40 20.06
C MET A 176 -14.88 -2.32 21.07
N SER A 177 -16.21 -2.32 21.06
CA SER A 177 -17.01 -3.17 21.96
C SER A 177 -16.74 -4.66 21.70
N SER A 178 -16.83 -5.49 22.74
CA SER A 178 -16.68 -6.94 22.64
C SER A 178 -17.70 -7.56 21.67
N ALA A 179 -18.86 -6.97 21.62
CA ALA A 179 -19.94 -7.42 20.77
C ALA A 179 -19.64 -7.20 19.27
N LEU A 180 -19.03 -6.07 18.88
CA LEU A 180 -18.57 -5.87 17.51
C LEU A 180 -17.42 -6.81 17.17
N LYS A 181 -16.49 -7.00 18.10
CA LYS A 181 -15.32 -7.87 17.91
C LYS A 181 -15.69 -9.32 17.61
N SER A 182 -16.72 -9.87 18.23
CA SER A 182 -17.12 -11.27 18.06
C SER A 182 -17.83 -11.56 16.73
N ARG A 183 -18.10 -10.54 15.94
CA ARG A 183 -18.92 -10.62 14.72
C ARG A 183 -18.18 -10.31 13.42
N MET A 184 -16.88 -10.18 13.53
CA MET A 184 -15.98 -9.90 12.41
C MET A 184 -14.75 -10.79 12.48
N THR A 185 -14.17 -11.07 11.35
CA THR A 185 -12.83 -11.66 11.28
C THR A 185 -11.79 -10.56 11.44
N TRP A 186 -10.83 -10.77 12.35
CA TRP A 186 -9.74 -9.85 12.61
C TRP A 186 -8.51 -10.20 11.80
N ILE A 187 -7.94 -9.20 11.13
CA ILE A 187 -6.75 -9.33 10.29
C ILE A 187 -5.76 -8.26 10.73
N ASN A 188 -4.61 -8.67 11.27
CA ASN A 188 -3.52 -7.75 11.57
C ASN A 188 -2.60 -7.64 10.36
N VAL A 189 -2.37 -6.42 9.87
CA VAL A 189 -1.48 -6.15 8.74
C VAL A 189 -0.20 -5.46 9.19
N GLU A 190 0.91 -5.90 8.61
CA GLU A 190 2.22 -5.25 8.74
C GLU A 190 2.87 -5.09 7.37
N ILE A 191 3.69 -4.03 7.23
CA ILE A 191 4.45 -3.80 6.00
C ILE A 191 5.44 -4.94 5.79
N ASN A 192 5.41 -5.53 4.61
CA ASN A 192 6.47 -6.38 4.11
C ASN A 192 7.38 -5.56 3.19
N LYS A 193 8.63 -5.36 3.61
CA LYS A 193 9.59 -4.53 2.87
C LYS A 193 9.81 -5.03 1.44
N LYS A 194 9.90 -6.34 1.24
CA LYS A 194 10.10 -6.94 -0.10
C LYS A 194 8.91 -6.70 -1.01
N GLU A 195 7.68 -6.89 -0.50
CA GLU A 195 6.46 -6.61 -1.26
C GLU A 195 6.34 -5.12 -1.60
N PHE A 196 6.70 -4.23 -0.68
CA PHE A 196 6.68 -2.80 -0.93
C PHE A 196 7.72 -2.39 -1.98
N LEU A 197 8.94 -2.89 -1.92
CA LEU A 197 9.97 -2.64 -2.93
C LEU A 197 9.51 -3.14 -4.31
N GLN A 198 8.95 -4.34 -4.38
CA GLN A 198 8.40 -4.87 -5.64
C GLN A 198 7.27 -3.97 -6.18
N PHE A 199 6.37 -3.50 -5.32
CA PHE A 199 5.30 -2.58 -5.70
C PHE A 199 5.85 -1.26 -6.28
N VAL A 200 6.89 -0.69 -5.65
CA VAL A 200 7.55 0.52 -6.13
C VAL A 200 8.26 0.27 -7.46
N GLU A 201 8.98 -0.83 -7.61
CA GLU A 201 9.65 -1.22 -8.87
C GLU A 201 8.65 -1.41 -10.02
N ASP A 202 7.55 -2.13 -9.77
CA ASP A 202 6.48 -2.29 -10.75
C ASP A 202 5.82 -0.95 -11.11
N GLY A 203 5.72 -0.04 -10.14
CA GLY A 203 5.27 1.33 -10.35
C GLY A 203 6.23 2.16 -11.21
N VAL A 204 7.54 1.97 -11.08
CA VAL A 204 8.53 2.58 -12.01
C VAL A 204 8.31 2.08 -13.43
N VAL A 205 8.05 0.78 -13.60
CA VAL A 205 7.73 0.18 -14.91
C VAL A 205 6.49 0.81 -15.54
N ARG A 206 5.47 1.12 -14.72
CA ARG A 206 4.24 1.80 -15.18
C ARG A 206 4.38 3.32 -15.32
N GLY A 207 5.54 3.91 -14.95
CA GLY A 207 5.73 5.36 -14.95
C GLY A 207 5.07 6.10 -13.78
N GLU A 208 4.59 5.38 -12.77
CA GLU A 208 3.90 5.92 -11.59
C GLU A 208 4.89 6.35 -10.48
N TRP A 209 6.10 5.78 -10.48
CA TRP A 209 7.13 6.03 -9.50
C TRP A 209 8.43 6.53 -10.14
N ASP A 210 9.09 7.43 -9.43
CA ASP A 210 10.41 7.93 -9.82
C ASP A 210 11.49 6.85 -9.53
N PRO A 211 12.36 6.53 -10.51
CA PRO A 211 13.38 5.50 -10.32
C PRO A 211 14.41 5.83 -9.23
N ARG A 212 14.62 7.11 -8.89
CA ARG A 212 15.53 7.54 -7.81
C ARG A 212 15.00 7.10 -6.45
N VAL A 213 13.68 7.17 -6.23
CA VAL A 213 13.03 6.68 -5.01
C VAL A 213 13.15 5.16 -4.92
N ALA A 214 12.88 4.44 -5.99
CA ALA A 214 13.03 2.99 -6.03
C ALA A 214 14.47 2.54 -5.72
N ALA A 215 15.46 3.17 -6.34
CA ALA A 215 16.87 2.88 -6.10
C ALA A 215 17.28 3.16 -4.65
N PHE A 216 16.87 4.30 -4.10
CA PHE A 216 17.16 4.64 -2.71
C PHE A 216 16.53 3.67 -1.72
N LEU A 217 15.26 3.30 -1.90
CA LEU A 217 14.57 2.38 -1.00
C LEU A 217 15.12 0.95 -1.07
N ASN A 218 15.65 0.53 -2.22
CA ASN A 218 16.39 -0.72 -2.33
C ASN A 218 17.74 -0.67 -1.58
N PHE A 219 18.40 0.49 -1.60
CA PHE A 219 19.63 0.73 -0.84
C PHE A 219 19.38 0.85 0.67
N ARG A 220 18.27 1.50 1.08
CA ARG A 220 17.93 1.78 2.50
C ARG A 220 16.50 1.29 2.83
N PRO A 221 16.27 -0.04 2.81
CA PRO A 221 14.93 -0.59 3.03
C PRO A 221 14.37 -0.36 4.44
N GLU A 222 15.21 0.02 5.41
CA GLU A 222 14.79 0.42 6.75
C GLU A 222 14.03 1.76 6.76
N LEU A 223 14.24 2.62 5.76
CA LEU A 223 13.59 3.92 5.63
C LEU A 223 12.24 3.87 4.88
N ILE A 224 11.79 2.70 4.44
CA ILE A 224 10.44 2.53 3.87
C ILE A 224 9.37 3.04 4.83
N ASN A 225 9.55 2.76 6.12
CA ASN A 225 8.65 3.26 7.17
C ASN A 225 9.47 3.45 8.46
N ASN A 226 9.61 4.70 8.88
CA ASN A 226 10.27 5.07 10.12
C ASN A 226 9.31 5.69 11.15
N PHE A 227 8.00 5.39 11.01
CA PHE A 227 6.98 5.81 11.97
C PHE A 227 7.32 5.33 13.38
N ASP A 228 7.42 6.26 14.31
CA ASP A 228 7.62 6.01 15.74
C ASP A 228 6.55 6.78 16.54
N PRO A 229 5.56 6.09 17.13
CA PRO A 229 4.46 6.75 17.85
C PRO A 229 4.91 7.51 19.10
N LYS A 230 6.17 7.38 19.53
CA LYS A 230 6.74 8.09 20.69
C LYS A 230 7.39 9.42 20.30
N LYS A 231 7.60 9.64 19.01
CA LYS A 231 8.22 10.88 18.52
C LYS A 231 7.14 11.82 18.01
N GLU A 232 7.14 13.03 18.53
CA GLU A 232 6.38 14.13 17.96
C GLU A 232 7.20 14.73 16.81
N VAL A 233 6.84 14.38 15.59
CA VAL A 233 7.45 14.90 14.36
C VAL A 233 6.35 15.35 13.41
N GLU A 234 6.62 16.39 12.64
CA GLU A 234 5.64 16.95 11.70
C GLU A 234 5.33 15.99 10.56
N THR A 235 6.35 15.25 10.10
CA THR A 235 6.22 14.22 9.07
C THR A 235 7.28 13.14 9.24
N TYR A 236 7.07 12.00 8.61
CA TYR A 236 7.97 10.84 8.67
C TYR A 236 7.91 10.05 7.35
N ALA A 237 8.97 9.29 7.09
CA ALA A 237 9.03 8.42 5.93
C ALA A 237 8.05 7.25 6.10
N CYS A 238 7.18 7.08 5.12
CA CYS A 238 6.26 5.96 4.99
C CYS A 238 5.86 5.79 3.52
N GLY A 239 5.15 4.70 3.17
CA GLY A 239 4.77 4.43 1.79
C GLY A 239 4.08 5.60 1.09
N ARG A 240 3.20 6.33 1.79
CA ARG A 240 2.48 7.49 1.25
C ARG A 240 3.41 8.69 1.01
N THR A 241 4.27 9.01 1.95
CA THR A 241 5.18 10.15 1.82
C THR A 241 6.27 9.90 0.77
N TRP A 242 6.71 8.65 0.61
CA TRP A 242 7.57 8.27 -0.52
C TRP A 242 6.88 8.39 -1.87
N GLU A 243 5.59 8.06 -1.95
CA GLU A 243 4.79 8.28 -3.16
C GLU A 243 4.65 9.78 -3.48
N PHE A 244 4.44 10.63 -2.46
CA PHE A 244 4.40 12.08 -2.66
C PHE A 244 5.73 12.58 -3.20
N LEU A 245 6.84 12.25 -2.55
CA LEU A 245 8.16 12.64 -3.03
C LEU A 245 8.42 12.15 -4.45
N SER A 246 8.03 10.93 -4.78
CA SER A 246 8.16 10.39 -6.14
C SER A 246 7.44 11.27 -7.17
N LYS A 247 6.22 11.69 -6.88
CA LYS A 247 5.44 12.60 -7.75
C LYS A 247 6.06 13.99 -7.87
N GLU A 248 6.57 14.52 -6.76
CA GLU A 248 7.27 15.83 -6.75
C GLU A 248 8.55 15.78 -7.59
N LEU A 249 9.31 14.69 -7.51
CA LEU A 249 10.51 14.49 -8.32
C LEU A 249 10.18 14.38 -9.82
N GLN A 250 9.09 13.68 -10.17
CA GLN A 250 8.60 13.60 -11.55
C GLN A 250 8.08 14.94 -12.07
N ALA A 251 7.57 15.79 -11.18
CA ALA A 251 7.10 17.14 -11.49
C ALA A 251 8.23 18.17 -11.60
N GLY A 252 9.51 17.77 -11.39
CA GLY A 252 10.67 18.65 -11.55
C GLY A 252 11.14 19.33 -10.24
N LEU A 253 10.87 18.74 -9.08
CA LEU A 253 11.30 19.32 -7.79
C LEU A 253 12.80 19.66 -7.77
N LEU A 254 13.66 18.83 -8.39
CA LEU A 254 15.11 19.05 -8.40
C LEU A 254 15.56 20.14 -9.38
N ASP A 255 14.68 20.62 -10.25
CA ASP A 255 14.98 21.76 -11.14
C ASP A 255 14.96 23.09 -10.36
N LEU A 256 14.41 23.08 -9.15
CA LEU A 256 14.47 24.17 -8.20
C LEU A 256 15.85 24.18 -7.51
N GLY A 257 16.25 25.33 -6.97
CA GLY A 257 17.52 25.46 -6.24
C GLY A 257 17.57 24.58 -5.00
N GLN A 258 18.79 24.24 -4.54
CA GLN A 258 19.00 23.42 -3.34
C GLN A 258 18.36 24.00 -2.08
N ASP A 259 18.31 25.30 -1.99
CA ASP A 259 17.65 26.09 -0.96
C ASP A 259 16.12 25.86 -0.90
N ILE A 260 15.52 25.37 -1.99
CA ILE A 260 14.11 25.02 -2.09
C ILE A 260 13.88 23.52 -1.98
N TYR A 261 14.58 22.70 -2.79
CA TYR A 261 14.25 21.27 -2.84
C TYR A 261 14.69 20.51 -1.58
N ILE A 262 15.78 20.91 -0.90
CA ILE A 262 16.21 20.22 0.34
C ILE A 262 15.15 20.36 1.44
N PRO A 263 14.66 21.58 1.77
CA PRO A 263 13.56 21.71 2.72
C PRO A 263 12.26 21.01 2.28
N ALA A 264 11.94 21.02 0.97
CA ALA A 264 10.75 20.36 0.45
C ALA A 264 10.81 18.84 0.67
N ILE A 265 11.94 18.21 0.36
CA ILE A 265 12.15 16.77 0.64
C ILE A 265 12.00 16.50 2.14
N ALA A 266 12.59 17.33 3.00
CA ALA A 266 12.48 17.19 4.46
C ALA A 266 11.03 17.33 4.94
N GLY A 267 10.29 18.29 4.39
CA GLY A 267 8.86 18.47 4.67
C GLY A 267 7.98 17.31 4.18
N THR A 268 8.46 16.53 3.21
CA THR A 268 7.70 15.39 2.67
C THR A 268 7.98 14.09 3.44
N ILE A 269 9.25 13.72 3.60
CA ILE A 269 9.64 12.40 4.17
C ILE A 269 10.28 12.47 5.57
N GLY A 270 10.35 13.66 6.16
CA GLY A 270 10.98 13.92 7.46
C GLY A 270 12.50 14.12 7.35
N GLU A 271 13.06 14.90 8.27
CA GLU A 271 14.45 15.38 8.21
C GLU A 271 15.48 14.25 8.11
N SER A 272 15.32 13.19 8.90
CA SER A 272 16.27 12.07 8.94
C SER A 272 16.35 11.33 7.61
N ALA A 273 15.19 10.98 7.02
CA ALA A 273 15.14 10.30 5.73
C ALA A 273 15.59 11.22 4.59
N ALA A 274 15.25 12.52 4.67
CA ALA A 274 15.64 13.53 3.70
C ALA A 274 17.17 13.74 3.67
N ALA A 275 17.84 13.76 4.81
CA ALA A 275 19.29 13.89 4.86
C ALA A 275 19.99 12.74 4.14
N GLU A 276 19.51 11.50 4.35
CA GLU A 276 20.06 10.32 3.68
C GLU A 276 19.73 10.30 2.17
N PHE A 277 18.51 10.68 1.80
CA PHE A 277 18.11 10.76 0.41
C PHE A 277 18.88 11.86 -0.35
N ASN A 278 19.09 13.02 0.25
CA ASN A 278 19.92 14.09 -0.33
C ASN A 278 21.38 13.62 -0.52
N GLY A 279 21.95 12.90 0.45
CA GLY A 279 23.27 12.28 0.31
C GLY A 279 23.31 11.30 -0.86
N PHE A 280 22.26 10.49 -1.04
CA PHE A 280 22.14 9.58 -2.17
C PHE A 280 22.05 10.32 -3.52
N LEU A 281 21.31 11.42 -3.61
CA LEU A 281 21.27 12.26 -4.82
C LEU A 281 22.65 12.86 -5.16
N GLN A 282 23.45 13.24 -4.15
CA GLN A 282 24.83 13.71 -4.37
C GLN A 282 25.72 12.59 -4.91
N ILE A 283 25.58 11.36 -4.42
CA ILE A 283 26.29 10.19 -4.94
C ILE A 283 25.91 9.95 -6.41
N MET A 284 24.66 10.11 -6.81
CA MET A 284 24.25 10.03 -8.22
C MET A 284 24.99 11.02 -9.10
N ASN A 285 25.22 12.24 -8.63
CA ASN A 285 25.93 13.28 -9.37
C ASN A 285 27.44 12.97 -9.53
N SER A 286 28.00 12.06 -8.71
CA SER A 286 29.38 11.61 -8.79
C SER A 286 29.61 10.39 -9.72
N LEU A 287 28.52 9.83 -10.27
CA LEU A 287 28.61 8.70 -11.20
C LEU A 287 29.26 9.12 -12.53
N PRO A 288 29.90 8.16 -13.24
CA PRO A 288 30.46 8.46 -14.56
C PRO A 288 29.36 8.97 -15.49
N SER A 289 29.68 10.02 -16.25
CA SER A 289 28.73 10.56 -17.21
C SER A 289 28.40 9.56 -18.30
N LEU A 290 27.19 9.65 -18.88
CA LEU A 290 26.79 8.78 -19.99
C LEU A 290 27.81 8.85 -21.14
N ALA A 291 28.33 10.04 -21.47
CA ALA A 291 29.35 10.22 -22.49
C ALA A 291 30.65 9.43 -22.21
N GLN A 292 31.05 9.29 -20.95
CA GLN A 292 32.18 8.42 -20.56
C GLN A 292 31.87 6.95 -20.78
N ILE A 293 30.65 6.51 -20.47
CA ILE A 293 30.19 5.14 -20.70
C ILE A 293 30.11 4.83 -22.20
N GLU A 294 29.52 5.73 -22.97
CA GLU A 294 29.39 5.56 -24.42
C GLU A 294 30.75 5.52 -25.13
N LYS A 295 31.73 6.31 -24.67
CA LYS A 295 33.07 6.36 -25.27
C LYS A 295 33.86 5.05 -25.09
N ASP A 296 33.81 4.46 -23.90
CA ASP A 296 34.49 3.17 -23.63
C ASP A 296 33.78 2.46 -22.46
N PRO A 297 32.70 1.68 -22.75
CA PRO A 297 31.93 1.00 -21.73
C PRO A 297 32.74 -0.02 -20.94
N LEU A 298 33.81 -0.55 -21.53
CA LEU A 298 34.64 -1.57 -20.88
C LEU A 298 35.68 -0.99 -19.94
N LYS A 299 35.99 0.33 -20.05
CA LYS A 299 36.97 1.02 -19.19
C LYS A 299 36.36 2.10 -18.31
N ALA A 300 35.12 2.53 -18.62
CA ALA A 300 34.45 3.53 -17.77
C ALA A 300 34.46 3.09 -16.29
N PRO A 301 34.70 4.02 -15.34
CA PRO A 301 34.83 3.66 -13.92
C PRO A 301 33.53 3.04 -13.41
N LEU A 302 33.65 1.93 -12.66
CA LEU A 302 32.53 1.31 -11.97
C LEU A 302 32.36 1.93 -10.58
N PRO A 303 31.14 2.10 -10.10
CA PRO A 303 30.91 2.54 -8.73
C PRO A 303 31.38 1.46 -7.75
N VAL A 304 32.11 1.88 -6.72
CA VAL A 304 32.62 0.97 -5.69
C VAL A 304 31.67 0.87 -4.49
N GLU A 305 31.12 2.01 -4.10
CA GLU A 305 30.22 2.09 -2.96
C GLU A 305 28.83 1.54 -3.29
N ASN A 306 28.20 0.83 -2.35
CA ASN A 306 26.89 0.25 -2.54
C ASN A 306 25.83 1.29 -2.92
N GLY A 307 25.81 2.44 -2.26
CA GLY A 307 24.90 3.54 -2.61
C GLY A 307 25.03 3.98 -4.07
N ALA A 308 26.26 4.09 -4.56
CA ALA A 308 26.57 4.46 -5.95
C ALA A 308 26.13 3.36 -6.96
N LYS A 309 26.23 2.09 -6.58
CA LYS A 309 25.74 0.98 -7.42
C LYS A 309 24.23 1.00 -7.59
N TYR A 310 23.46 1.21 -6.51
CA TYR A 310 22.00 1.39 -6.58
C TYR A 310 21.61 2.65 -7.36
N ALA A 311 22.33 3.75 -7.12
CA ALA A 311 22.11 5.01 -7.81
C ALA A 311 22.35 4.91 -9.33
N LEU A 312 23.28 4.06 -9.75
CA LEU A 312 23.60 3.81 -11.17
C LEU A 312 22.38 3.32 -11.96
N GLY A 313 21.59 2.39 -11.40
CA GLY A 313 20.38 1.86 -12.05
C GLY A 313 19.39 2.98 -12.39
N ALA A 314 19.11 3.86 -11.44
CA ALA A 314 18.23 5.01 -11.65
C ALA A 314 18.82 6.03 -12.63
N PHE A 315 20.12 6.31 -12.53
CA PHE A 315 20.83 7.21 -13.45
C PHE A 315 20.75 6.72 -14.89
N LEU A 316 21.03 5.45 -15.13
CA LEU A 316 20.98 4.86 -16.48
C LEU A 316 19.55 4.81 -17.02
N ALA A 317 18.55 4.49 -16.17
CA ALA A 317 17.15 4.53 -16.58
C ALA A 317 16.69 5.92 -17.03
N ASP A 318 17.29 6.99 -16.52
CA ASP A 318 17.00 8.36 -16.95
C ASP A 318 17.64 8.73 -18.30
N LYS A 319 18.78 8.15 -18.64
CA LYS A 319 19.65 8.58 -19.75
C LYS A 319 19.70 7.61 -20.94
N VAL A 320 19.30 6.34 -20.76
CA VAL A 320 19.37 5.33 -21.81
C VAL A 320 18.37 5.61 -22.94
N ASN A 321 18.76 5.27 -24.18
CA ASN A 321 17.92 5.35 -25.37
C ASN A 321 18.37 4.28 -26.41
N LYS A 322 17.72 4.25 -27.60
CA LYS A 322 18.03 3.28 -28.63
C LYS A 322 19.46 3.37 -29.17
N LEU A 323 20.12 4.52 -29.10
CA LEU A 323 21.45 4.74 -29.66
C LEU A 323 22.56 4.28 -28.71
N ASN A 324 22.33 4.36 -27.39
CA ASN A 324 23.37 4.08 -26.41
C ASN A 324 23.12 2.80 -25.57
N VAL A 325 22.00 2.12 -25.77
CA VAL A 325 21.64 0.92 -24.98
C VAL A 325 22.70 -0.17 -25.04
N ASP A 326 23.37 -0.36 -26.19
CA ASP A 326 24.41 -1.39 -26.35
C ASP A 326 25.63 -1.11 -25.47
N ALA A 327 26.06 0.15 -25.39
CA ALA A 327 27.15 0.57 -24.53
C ALA A 327 26.76 0.48 -23.03
N VAL A 328 25.51 0.81 -22.71
CA VAL A 328 24.97 0.66 -21.34
C VAL A 328 24.95 -0.80 -20.93
N VAL A 329 24.55 -1.72 -21.81
CA VAL A 329 24.57 -3.17 -21.52
C VAL A 329 25.99 -3.65 -21.27
N ASP A 330 26.95 -3.32 -22.15
CA ASP A 330 28.36 -3.70 -22.01
C ASP A 330 28.95 -3.16 -20.67
N TYR A 331 28.53 -1.98 -20.26
CA TYR A 331 28.92 -1.40 -18.98
C TYR A 331 28.31 -2.13 -17.79
N LEU A 332 26.98 -2.42 -17.82
CA LEU A 332 26.28 -3.13 -16.77
C LEU A 332 26.79 -4.56 -16.57
N GLU A 333 27.18 -5.26 -17.63
CA GLU A 333 27.70 -6.63 -17.56
C GLU A 333 29.00 -6.77 -16.75
N ARG A 334 29.69 -5.65 -16.49
CA ARG A 334 30.88 -5.59 -15.62
C ARG A 334 30.55 -5.55 -14.13
N ILE A 335 29.27 -5.38 -13.79
CA ILE A 335 28.80 -5.38 -12.40
C ILE A 335 28.60 -6.84 -11.95
N ASP A 336 29.28 -7.23 -10.87
CA ASP A 336 29.22 -8.61 -10.36
C ASP A 336 27.89 -8.94 -9.65
N GLU A 337 27.24 -7.93 -9.04
CA GLU A 337 26.01 -8.09 -8.27
C GLU A 337 24.79 -8.21 -9.18
N LYS A 338 24.27 -9.42 -9.28
CA LYS A 338 23.15 -9.75 -10.19
C LYS A 338 21.85 -9.05 -9.83
N ASP A 339 21.57 -8.89 -8.54
CA ASP A 339 20.35 -8.22 -8.06
C ASP A 339 20.34 -6.76 -8.49
N LEU A 340 21.49 -6.10 -8.49
CA LEU A 340 21.65 -4.73 -9.00
C LEU A 340 21.44 -4.64 -10.51
N MET A 341 21.95 -5.63 -11.27
CA MET A 341 21.70 -5.69 -12.71
C MET A 341 20.20 -5.87 -13.00
N VAL A 342 19.53 -6.76 -12.28
CA VAL A 342 18.09 -6.98 -12.43
C VAL A 342 17.32 -5.69 -12.13
N LEU A 343 17.66 -4.99 -11.05
CA LEU A 343 17.06 -3.72 -10.68
C LEU A 343 17.27 -2.65 -11.76
N ALA A 344 18.51 -2.51 -12.28
CA ALA A 344 18.82 -1.57 -13.35
C ALA A 344 18.01 -1.87 -14.62
N TYR A 345 17.94 -3.15 -15.06
CA TYR A 345 17.15 -3.53 -16.22
C TYR A 345 15.64 -3.30 -16.01
N ARG A 346 15.10 -3.56 -14.82
CA ARG A 346 13.69 -3.24 -14.50
C ARG A 346 13.43 -1.74 -14.66
N MET A 347 14.29 -0.88 -14.12
CA MET A 347 14.16 0.56 -14.24
C MET A 347 14.27 1.04 -15.69
N ILE A 348 15.24 0.51 -16.45
CA ILE A 348 15.46 0.86 -17.85
C ILE A 348 14.27 0.43 -18.71
N LEU A 349 13.87 -0.83 -18.63
CA LEU A 349 12.82 -1.39 -19.47
C LEU A 349 11.42 -0.90 -19.05
N GLY A 350 11.25 -0.54 -17.80
CA GLY A 350 10.04 0.14 -17.35
C GLY A 350 9.83 1.46 -18.05
N ARG A 351 10.88 2.27 -18.15
CA ARG A 351 10.81 3.58 -18.81
C ARG A 351 10.83 3.47 -20.35
N TYR A 352 11.52 2.47 -20.88
CA TYR A 352 11.70 2.25 -22.33
C TYR A 352 11.41 0.79 -22.74
N PRO A 353 10.14 0.35 -22.71
CA PRO A 353 9.77 -1.03 -23.01
C PRO A 353 10.25 -1.52 -24.38
N GLN A 354 10.39 -0.60 -25.35
CA GLN A 354 10.89 -0.91 -26.70
C GLN A 354 12.34 -1.40 -26.71
N LEU A 355 13.13 -1.15 -25.67
CA LEU A 355 14.51 -1.67 -25.57
C LEU A 355 14.54 -3.17 -25.25
N ALA A 356 13.44 -3.75 -24.81
CA ALA A 356 13.32 -5.20 -24.57
C ALA A 356 13.52 -6.04 -25.85
N THR A 357 13.37 -5.44 -27.03
CA THR A 357 13.62 -6.12 -28.33
C THR A 357 15.09 -6.04 -28.77
N ASN A 358 15.95 -5.29 -28.07
CA ASN A 358 17.38 -5.21 -28.39
C ASN A 358 18.07 -6.54 -28.08
N LYS A 359 18.87 -7.05 -29.02
CA LYS A 359 19.55 -8.36 -28.91
C LYS A 359 20.51 -8.46 -27.72
N LYS A 360 21.27 -7.39 -27.44
CA LYS A 360 22.18 -7.38 -26.28
C LYS A 360 21.42 -7.42 -24.97
N VAL A 361 20.35 -6.64 -24.84
CA VAL A 361 19.47 -6.65 -23.65
C VAL A 361 18.89 -8.05 -23.43
N LEU A 362 18.36 -8.68 -24.48
CA LEU A 362 17.82 -10.05 -24.42
C LEU A 362 18.86 -11.07 -23.97
N ASN A 363 20.06 -11.00 -24.54
CA ASN A 363 21.15 -11.91 -24.19
C ASN A 363 21.60 -11.73 -22.73
N SER A 364 21.75 -10.49 -22.28
CA SER A 364 22.14 -10.16 -20.93
C SER A 364 21.07 -10.62 -19.90
N LEU A 365 19.79 -10.37 -20.16
CA LEU A 365 18.69 -10.88 -19.34
C LEU A 365 18.64 -12.42 -19.30
N GLY A 366 18.88 -13.08 -20.43
CA GLY A 366 18.98 -14.55 -20.51
C GLY A 366 20.12 -15.09 -19.65
N ALA A 367 21.28 -14.45 -19.68
CA ALA A 367 22.44 -14.81 -18.86
C ALA A 367 22.19 -14.62 -17.36
N ILE A 368 21.53 -13.53 -16.98
CA ILE A 368 21.14 -13.28 -15.58
C ILE A 368 20.16 -14.35 -15.10
N ARG A 369 19.11 -14.64 -15.87
CA ARG A 369 18.11 -15.66 -15.53
C ARG A 369 18.74 -17.04 -15.33
N HIS A 370 19.64 -17.45 -16.23
CA HIS A 370 20.35 -18.72 -16.13
C HIS A 370 21.21 -18.78 -14.86
N LYS A 371 21.85 -17.70 -14.49
CA LYS A 371 22.70 -17.61 -13.30
C LYS A 371 21.86 -17.57 -12.00
N LEU A 372 20.65 -16.99 -11.99
CA LEU A 372 19.76 -16.97 -10.84
C LEU A 372 19.15 -18.34 -10.57
N ASN A 373 18.83 -19.10 -11.63
CA ASN A 373 18.26 -20.45 -11.50
C ASN A 373 19.28 -21.51 -11.06
N ASN A 374 20.60 -21.22 -11.15
CA ASN A 374 21.68 -22.13 -10.81
C ASN A 374 22.40 -21.77 -9.50
N GLN A 375 21.81 -20.92 -8.65
CA GLN A 375 22.29 -20.74 -7.27
C GLN A 375 21.70 -21.84 -6.40
N PRO A 376 22.54 -22.55 -5.57
CA PRO A 376 22.14 -23.67 -4.73
C PRO A 376 21.19 -23.28 -3.59
#